data_2abd100550b64b58cf1b444743be1dac
#
_entry.id   2abd100550b64b58cf1b444743be1dac
#
_cell.length_a   1.000
_cell.length_b   1.000
_cell.length_c   1.000
_cell.angle_alpha   90.00
_cell.angle_beta   90.00
_cell.angle_gamma   90.00
#
_symmetry.space_group_name_H-M   'P 1'
#
loop_
_entity.id
_entity.type
_entity.pdbx_description
1 polymer ?
#
loop_
_entity_poly.entity_id
_entity_poly.type
_entity_poly.pdbx_seq_one_letter_code
_entity_poly.pdbx_strand_id
1 'polypeptide(L)' 'MKEFTSTVTLVFEINNLEAIDKNDYIDSLKSFYFDSYGLEVKDYEITDIEESQPVV' A
#
# COMPACT_ATOMS: atom_id res chain seq x y z
N MET A 1 -10.98 10.03 4.68
CA MET A 1 -9.75 9.30 4.36
C MET A 1 -9.57 9.23 2.86
N LYS A 2 -8.33 9.15 2.41
CA LYS A 2 -8.00 9.02 1.01
C LYS A 2 -7.76 7.55 0.69
N GLU A 3 -8.04 7.17 -0.54
CA GLU A 3 -7.77 5.81 -1.01
C GLU A 3 -6.51 5.83 -1.86
N PHE A 4 -5.62 4.89 -1.61
CA PHE A 4 -4.36 4.76 -2.34
C PHE A 4 -4.28 3.41 -3.01
N THR A 5 -3.64 3.39 -4.17
CA THR A 5 -3.38 2.18 -4.93
C THR A 5 -1.89 2.08 -5.19
N SER A 6 -1.33 0.90 -5.07
CA SER A 6 0.08 0.66 -5.40
C SER A 6 0.30 -0.77 -5.86
N THR A 7 1.43 -0.98 -6.51
CA THR A 7 1.92 -2.31 -6.85
C THR A 7 3.04 -2.67 -5.88
N VAL A 8 2.96 -3.87 -5.30
CA VAL A 8 4.04 -4.37 -4.45
C VAL A 8 4.86 -5.33 -5.29
N THR A 9 6.05 -4.90 -5.67
CA THR A 9 6.93 -5.64 -6.59
C THR A 9 7.33 -7.01 -6.06
N LEU A 10 7.48 -7.12 -4.75
CA LEU A 10 7.90 -8.38 -4.11
C LEU A 10 6.95 -9.55 -4.44
N VAL A 11 5.66 -9.26 -4.51
CA VAL A 11 4.63 -10.27 -4.78
C VAL A 11 3.81 -9.96 -6.02
N PHE A 12 4.12 -8.88 -6.70
CA PHE A 12 3.42 -8.41 -7.91
C PHE A 12 1.91 -8.24 -7.70
N GLU A 13 1.52 -7.80 -6.52
CA GLU A 13 0.11 -7.55 -6.20
C GLU A 13 -0.22 -6.08 -6.31
N ILE A 14 -1.43 -5.80 -6.77
CA ILE A 14 -2.00 -4.46 -6.76
C ILE A 14 -2.89 -4.36 -5.55
N ASN A 15 -2.60 -3.38 -4.70
CA ASN A 15 -3.33 -3.18 -3.45
C ASN A 15 -4.09 -1.86 -3.48
N ASN A 16 -5.22 -1.83 -2.81
CA ASN A 16 -6.08 -0.67 -2.76
C ASN A 16 -6.60 -0.53 -1.33
N LEU A 17 -6.05 0.40 -0.58
CA LEU A 17 -6.38 0.61 0.83
C LEU A 17 -6.63 2.08 1.10
N GLU A 18 -7.47 2.36 2.07
CA GLU A 18 -7.68 3.71 2.56
C GLU A 18 -6.62 4.07 3.59
N ALA A 19 -6.17 5.32 3.55
CA ALA A 19 -5.17 5.83 4.48
C ALA A 19 -5.30 7.35 4.60
N ILE A 20 -4.73 7.88 5.66
CA ILE A 20 -4.75 9.32 5.91
C ILE A 20 -3.86 10.04 4.91
N ASP A 21 -2.68 9.49 4.66
CA ASP A 21 -1.72 10.02 3.68
C ASP A 21 -0.86 8.88 3.13
N LYS A 22 0.07 9.25 2.24
CA LYS A 22 0.93 8.27 1.58
C LYS A 22 1.81 7.49 2.57
N ASN A 23 2.36 8.17 3.57
CA ASN A 23 3.20 7.51 4.57
C ASN A 23 2.39 6.51 5.40
N ASP A 24 1.18 6.89 5.79
CA ASP A 24 0.29 6.00 6.51
C ASP A 24 -0.07 4.77 5.66
N TYR A 25 -0.29 4.97 4.36
CA TYR A 25 -0.57 3.88 3.44
C TYR A 25 0.60 2.90 3.36
N ILE A 26 1.82 3.42 3.22
CA ILE A 26 3.03 2.57 3.15
C ILE A 26 3.17 1.75 4.42
N ASP A 27 3.02 2.37 5.58
CA ASP A 27 3.11 1.68 6.86
C ASP A 27 2.04 0.60 6.99
N SER A 28 0.83 0.91 6.57
CA SER A 28 -0.29 -0.05 6.61
C SER A 28 -0.03 -1.25 5.72
N LEU A 29 0.51 -1.03 4.51
CA LEU A 29 0.87 -2.12 3.61
C LEU A 29 1.95 -3.00 4.18
N LYS A 30 2.98 -2.41 4.75
CA LYS A 30 4.06 -3.17 5.39
C LYS A 30 3.54 -4.06 6.50
N SER A 31 2.69 -3.52 7.35
CA SER A 31 2.07 -4.27 8.43
C SER A 31 1.19 -5.40 7.90
N PHE A 32 0.43 -5.13 6.86
CA PHE A 32 -0.44 -6.13 6.25
C PHE A 32 0.36 -7.33 5.73
N TYR A 33 1.44 -7.06 4.99
CA TYR A 33 2.25 -8.15 4.45
C TYR A 33 3.01 -8.90 5.53
N PHE A 34 3.47 -8.18 6.54
CA PHE A 34 4.13 -8.83 7.66
C PHE A 34 3.17 -9.75 8.43
N ASP A 35 1.98 -9.26 8.74
CA ASP A 35 0.99 -10.02 9.51
C ASP A 35 0.40 -11.18 8.72
N SER A 36 0.19 -11.00 7.42
CA SER A 36 -0.48 -12.01 6.59
C SER A 36 0.47 -13.06 6.04
N TYR A 37 1.70 -12.67 5.70
CA TYR A 37 2.64 -13.56 5.00
C TYR A 37 4.00 -13.68 5.69
N GLY A 38 4.25 -12.92 6.74
CA GLY A 38 5.55 -12.88 7.37
C GLY A 38 6.62 -12.23 6.51
N LEU A 39 6.23 -11.38 5.56
CA LEU A 39 7.15 -10.74 4.62
C LEU A 39 7.46 -9.32 5.06
N GLU A 40 8.76 -8.98 5.03
CA GLU A 40 9.20 -7.62 5.30
C GLU A 40 9.34 -6.87 3.99
N VAL A 41 8.37 -6.02 3.69
CA VAL A 41 8.35 -5.22 2.46
C VAL A 41 9.11 -3.91 2.68
N LYS A 42 9.98 -3.56 1.74
CA LYS A 42 10.74 -2.31 1.78
C LYS A 42 10.00 -1.22 1.01
N ASP A 43 10.26 0.05 1.35
CA ASP A 43 9.60 1.18 0.70
C ASP A 43 9.76 1.14 -0.83
N TYR A 44 10.97 0.82 -1.30
CA TYR A 44 11.25 0.81 -2.74
C TYR A 44 10.57 -0.35 -3.47
N GLU A 45 10.04 -1.32 -2.76
CA GLU A 45 9.31 -2.43 -3.35
C GLU A 45 7.84 -2.11 -3.58
N ILE A 46 7.36 -1.00 -3.01
CA ILE A 46 6.01 -0.51 -3.22
C ILE A 46 6.09 0.57 -4.29
N THR A 47 5.57 0.27 -5.47
CA THR A 47 5.68 1.14 -6.63
C THR A 47 4.31 1.54 -7.14
N ASP A 48 4.29 2.53 -8.04
CA ASP A 48 3.05 2.99 -8.69
C ASP A 48 1.98 3.41 -7.68
N ILE A 49 2.41 4.10 -6.62
CA ILE A 49 1.49 4.57 -5.59
C ILE A 49 0.70 5.74 -6.16
N GLU A 50 -0.60 5.58 -6.25
CA GLU A 50 -1.49 6.61 -6.74
C GLU A 50 -2.58 6.88 -5.71
N GLU A 51 -2.90 8.15 -5.54
CA GLU A 51 -3.99 8.57 -4.68
C GLU A 51 -5.27 8.60 -5.50
N SER A 52 -6.24 7.79 -5.10
CA SER A 52 -7.56 7.79 -5.71
C SER A 52 -8.50 8.57 -4.83
N GLN A 53 -9.19 9.54 -5.40
CA GLN A 53 -10.21 10.26 -4.66
C GLN A 53 -11.55 9.55 -4.85
N PRO A 54 -12.31 9.41 -3.76
CA PRO A 54 -13.62 8.81 -3.89
C PRO A 54 -14.49 9.67 -4.81
N VAL A 55 -15.21 9.00 -5.67
CA VAL A 55 -16.18 9.67 -6.54
C VAL A 55 -17.38 10.00 -5.68
N VAL A 56 -17.61 11.27 -5.52
CA VAL A 56 -18.73 11.75 -4.68
C VAL A 56 -19.95 11.99 -5.56
#